data_d68e575a63b1b67b0546d30c88a754aa
#
_entry.id   d68e575a63b1b67b0546d30c88a754aa
#
_cell.length_a   1.000
_cell.length_b   1.000
_cell.length_c   1.000
_cell.angle_alpha   90.00
_cell.angle_beta   90.00
_cell.angle_gamma   90.00
#
_symmetry.space_group_name_H-M   'P 1'
#
loop_
_entity.id
_entity.type
_entity.pdbx_description
1 polymer ?
#
loop_
_entity_poly.entity_id
_entity_poly.type
_entity_poly.pdbx_seq_one_letter_code
_entity_poly.pdbx_strand_id
1 'polypeptide(L)'
;MIMTESTVAYPTRPSNWTFWAAGALGILATAVAAILPVLVGVWQKQAGLQVDQAGFVAATELFAQVAGTGMFLWASPRWTLRTIAVAGLCVMVVGNIATAGSVDFASLMVARGIGGAGGGVIRALCMMSLAKALSPGRAFAVYAGAQVGLAAVTTAFIPHFIETQGVRAPFLVLTLASALGFALCPLLPRHSPLPPSAIRQRGPASYPMAAILAIVALCVFFAGQGALWTYLAPIGAYRSIPAAGVTQALTLLNFAGLAGALGVGAMAHRVNPRIALLTLLATEIISIVGLFRVHSPVGFIASAGAFYFSWCASFPFQFTVISQSDSSGRASAVVPAADGLGLAGGAALASVVLPTLGLGSAGWICAAASVAGITLYIWSATLSKMPARSMQRVAAVDSATLEG
;
A
#
# COMPACT_ATOMS: atom_id res chain seq x y z
N MET A 1 55.74 -15.17 -15.59
CA MET A 1 54.91 -14.46 -14.61
C MET A 1 53.51 -14.41 -15.22
N ILE A 2 52.71 -15.45 -14.95
CA ILE A 2 51.37 -15.64 -15.54
C ILE A 2 50.39 -14.90 -14.61
N MET A 3 49.80 -13.78 -15.09
CA MET A 3 48.70 -13.13 -14.39
C MET A 3 47.50 -14.06 -14.48
N THR A 4 47.08 -14.61 -13.35
CA THR A 4 45.79 -15.29 -13.20
C THR A 4 44.69 -14.26 -13.26
N GLU A 5 43.96 -14.21 -14.39
CA GLU A 5 42.69 -13.50 -14.49
C GLU A 5 41.77 -14.04 -13.39
N SER A 6 41.50 -13.17 -12.41
CA SER A 6 40.43 -13.39 -11.45
C SER A 6 39.08 -13.29 -12.22
N THR A 7 38.52 -14.43 -12.56
CA THR A 7 37.16 -14.55 -13.07
C THR A 7 36.22 -13.93 -12.05
N VAL A 8 35.80 -12.68 -12.32
CA VAL A 8 34.69 -12.07 -11.62
C VAL A 8 33.45 -12.91 -11.92
N ALA A 9 33.07 -13.77 -10.97
CA ALA A 9 31.86 -14.56 -11.05
C ALA A 9 30.68 -13.57 -11.16
N TYR A 10 30.14 -13.42 -12.35
CA TYR A 10 28.88 -12.70 -12.55
C TYR A 10 27.82 -13.34 -11.67
N PRO A 11 27.05 -12.57 -10.88
CA PRO A 11 26.02 -13.13 -10.04
C PRO A 11 25.04 -13.90 -10.92
N THR A 12 24.91 -15.21 -10.65
CA THR A 12 24.00 -16.10 -11.37
C THR A 12 22.60 -15.45 -11.39
N ARG A 13 22.01 -15.32 -12.59
CA ARG A 13 20.67 -14.77 -12.75
C ARG A 13 19.71 -15.53 -11.84
N PRO A 14 18.86 -14.82 -11.05
CA PRO A 14 17.89 -15.49 -10.20
C PRO A 14 16.97 -16.36 -11.07
N SER A 15 16.67 -17.56 -10.60
CA SER A 15 15.80 -18.49 -11.29
C SER A 15 14.37 -17.95 -11.33
N ASN A 16 13.55 -18.35 -12.31
CA ASN A 16 12.14 -17.99 -12.37
C ASN A 16 11.41 -18.36 -11.06
N TRP A 17 11.79 -19.44 -10.41
CA TRP A 17 11.23 -19.90 -9.15
C TRP A 17 11.41 -18.88 -8.00
N THR A 18 12.51 -18.13 -8.02
CA THR A 18 12.75 -17.04 -7.04
C THR A 18 11.67 -15.97 -7.11
N PHE A 19 11.26 -15.57 -8.33
CA PHE A 19 10.22 -14.56 -8.52
C PHE A 19 8.85 -15.07 -8.10
N TRP A 20 8.52 -16.33 -8.43
CA TRP A 20 7.27 -16.95 -8.00
C TRP A 20 7.20 -17.09 -6.47
N ALA A 21 8.28 -17.54 -5.83
CA ALA A 21 8.36 -17.65 -4.37
C ALA A 21 8.23 -16.29 -3.69
N ALA A 22 8.99 -15.29 -4.15
CA ALA A 22 8.91 -13.93 -3.60
C ALA A 22 7.51 -13.32 -3.81
N GLY A 23 6.90 -13.52 -4.98
CA GLY A 23 5.54 -13.06 -5.28
C GLY A 23 4.49 -13.69 -4.37
N ALA A 24 4.53 -15.01 -4.19
CA ALA A 24 3.61 -15.72 -3.30
C ALA A 24 3.73 -15.26 -1.85
N LEU A 25 4.96 -15.08 -1.34
CA LEU A 25 5.21 -14.52 -0.02
C LEU A 25 4.70 -13.09 0.10
N GLY A 26 4.88 -12.26 -0.93
CA GLY A 26 4.37 -10.88 -0.94
C GLY A 26 2.85 -10.79 -0.93
N ILE A 27 2.15 -11.68 -1.65
CA ILE A 27 0.68 -11.77 -1.64
C ILE A 27 0.20 -12.12 -0.22
N LEU A 28 0.84 -13.10 0.41
CA LEU A 28 0.53 -13.49 1.79
C LEU A 28 0.72 -12.33 2.78
N ALA A 29 1.81 -11.57 2.63
CA ALA A 29 2.13 -10.43 3.49
C ALA A 29 1.11 -9.28 3.40
N THR A 30 0.42 -9.14 2.27
CA THR A 30 -0.58 -8.09 2.05
C THR A 30 -2.02 -8.55 2.31
N ALA A 31 -2.24 -9.83 2.64
CA ALA A 31 -3.58 -10.39 2.81
C ALA A 31 -4.40 -9.66 3.87
N VAL A 32 -3.81 -9.30 5.02
CA VAL A 32 -4.51 -8.56 6.08
C VAL A 32 -4.92 -7.16 5.63
N ALA A 33 -4.02 -6.42 4.97
CA ALA A 33 -4.33 -5.08 4.48
C ALA A 33 -5.45 -5.09 3.42
N ALA A 34 -5.51 -6.15 2.60
CA ALA A 34 -6.54 -6.33 1.58
C ALA A 34 -7.95 -6.56 2.16
N ILE A 35 -8.05 -7.17 3.35
CA ILE A 35 -9.33 -7.46 4.02
C ILE A 35 -9.61 -6.51 5.20
N LEU A 36 -8.82 -5.46 5.35
CA LEU A 36 -8.88 -4.56 6.48
C LEU A 36 -10.27 -3.98 6.74
N PRO A 37 -11.05 -3.53 5.73
CA PRO A 37 -12.42 -3.07 5.95
C PRO A 37 -13.33 -4.12 6.59
N VAL A 38 -13.17 -5.38 6.19
CA VAL A 38 -13.92 -6.50 6.78
C VAL A 38 -13.52 -6.69 8.24
N LEU A 39 -12.21 -6.70 8.53
CA LEU A 39 -11.69 -6.90 9.89
C LEU A 39 -12.15 -5.79 10.85
N VAL A 40 -12.14 -4.53 10.42
CA VAL A 40 -12.65 -3.41 11.21
C VAL A 40 -14.11 -3.63 11.60
N GLY A 41 -14.96 -4.03 10.65
CA GLY A 41 -16.35 -4.35 10.92
C GLY A 41 -16.54 -5.56 11.86
N VAL A 42 -15.65 -6.53 11.79
CA VAL A 42 -15.66 -7.73 12.63
C VAL A 42 -15.21 -7.41 14.06
N TRP A 43 -14.12 -6.67 14.23
CA TRP A 43 -13.63 -6.24 15.54
C TRP A 43 -14.67 -5.42 16.30
N GLN A 44 -15.44 -4.58 15.59
CA GLN A 44 -16.59 -3.89 16.20
C GLN A 44 -17.66 -4.86 16.72
N LYS A 45 -18.11 -5.78 15.87
CA LYS A 45 -19.26 -6.64 16.18
C LYS A 45 -18.95 -7.76 17.18
N GLN A 46 -17.76 -8.34 17.10
CA GLN A 46 -17.42 -9.57 17.84
C GLN A 46 -16.40 -9.34 18.95
N ALA A 47 -15.48 -8.38 18.82
CA ALA A 47 -14.57 -8.00 19.89
C ALA A 47 -15.08 -6.80 20.72
N GLY A 48 -16.25 -6.26 20.37
CA GLY A 48 -16.87 -5.14 21.11
C GLY A 48 -16.08 -3.83 21.04
N LEU A 49 -15.17 -3.68 20.07
CA LEU A 49 -14.38 -2.46 19.93
C LEU A 49 -15.24 -1.32 19.40
N GLN A 50 -14.96 -0.12 19.86
CA GLN A 50 -15.49 1.08 19.21
C GLN A 50 -14.90 1.24 17.79
N VAL A 51 -15.59 1.98 16.93
CA VAL A 51 -15.20 2.14 15.51
C VAL A 51 -13.80 2.75 15.38
N ASP A 52 -13.48 3.75 16.20
CA ASP A 52 -12.17 4.39 16.28
C ASP A 52 -11.08 3.44 16.76
N GLN A 53 -11.35 2.64 17.79
CA GLN A 53 -10.43 1.62 18.29
C GLN A 53 -10.07 0.59 17.20
N ALA A 54 -11.07 0.10 16.47
CA ALA A 54 -10.83 -0.82 15.36
C ALA A 54 -10.01 -0.17 14.24
N GLY A 55 -10.22 1.13 13.98
CA GLY A 55 -9.41 1.91 13.06
C GLY A 55 -7.96 2.10 13.53
N PHE A 56 -7.74 2.32 14.84
CA PHE A 56 -6.38 2.38 15.40
C PHE A 56 -5.63 1.04 15.26
N VAL A 57 -6.31 -0.09 15.45
CA VAL A 57 -5.71 -1.42 15.20
C VAL A 57 -5.30 -1.54 13.73
N ALA A 58 -6.15 -1.09 12.80
CA ALA A 58 -5.86 -1.06 11.38
C ALA A 58 -4.66 -0.14 11.04
N ALA A 59 -4.63 1.06 11.61
CA ALA A 59 -3.51 1.99 11.44
C ALA A 59 -2.19 1.42 11.98
N THR A 60 -2.23 0.74 13.14
CA THR A 60 -1.06 0.09 13.74
C THR A 60 -0.48 -0.98 12.82
N GLU A 61 -1.32 -1.81 12.22
CA GLU A 61 -0.90 -2.79 11.21
C GLU A 61 -0.14 -2.12 10.05
N LEU A 62 -0.70 -1.05 9.50
CA LEU A 62 -0.12 -0.36 8.35
C LEU A 62 1.17 0.38 8.70
N PHE A 63 1.25 1.06 9.87
CA PHE A 63 2.48 1.67 10.34
C PHE A 63 3.57 0.63 10.60
N ALA A 64 3.21 -0.50 11.19
CA ALA A 64 4.13 -1.60 11.42
C ALA A 64 4.65 -2.19 10.10
N GLN A 65 3.85 -2.26 9.03
CA GLN A 65 4.32 -2.65 7.70
C GLN A 65 5.38 -1.68 7.15
N VAL A 66 5.20 -0.37 7.35
CA VAL A 66 6.22 0.62 6.95
C VAL A 66 7.51 0.43 7.76
N ALA A 67 7.39 0.24 9.08
CA ALA A 67 8.53 -0.05 9.94
C ALA A 67 9.25 -1.34 9.51
N GLY A 68 8.51 -2.39 9.19
CA GLY A 68 9.03 -3.64 8.65
C GLY A 68 9.79 -3.46 7.32
N THR A 69 9.30 -2.58 6.45
CA THR A 69 10.04 -2.20 5.24
C THR A 69 11.39 -1.55 5.58
N GLY A 70 11.42 -0.66 6.57
CA GLY A 70 12.67 -0.08 7.09
C GLY A 70 13.61 -1.14 7.67
N MET A 71 13.08 -2.10 8.44
CA MET A 71 13.85 -3.24 8.96
C MET A 71 14.45 -4.09 7.85
N PHE A 72 13.69 -4.35 6.78
CA PHE A 72 14.19 -5.04 5.59
C PHE A 72 15.36 -4.27 4.95
N LEU A 73 15.25 -2.96 4.76
CA LEU A 73 16.32 -2.14 4.18
C LEU A 73 17.59 -2.16 5.05
N TRP A 74 17.44 -2.20 6.37
CA TRP A 74 18.56 -2.32 7.31
C TRP A 74 19.19 -3.72 7.28
N ALA A 75 18.39 -4.78 7.16
CA ALA A 75 18.82 -6.18 7.19
C ALA A 75 19.41 -6.64 5.85
N SER A 76 18.88 -6.15 4.73
CA SER A 76 19.19 -6.64 3.38
C SER A 76 20.69 -6.59 2.98
N PRO A 77 21.53 -5.65 3.45
CA PRO A 77 22.98 -5.72 3.16
C PRO A 77 23.75 -6.65 4.08
N ARG A 78 23.16 -7.09 5.19
CA ARG A 78 23.84 -7.88 6.23
C ARG A 78 23.47 -9.36 6.17
N TRP A 79 22.26 -9.66 5.78
CA TRP A 79 21.70 -11.01 5.81
C TRP A 79 21.25 -11.46 4.42
N THR A 80 21.15 -12.77 4.24
CA THR A 80 20.63 -13.34 2.99
C THR A 80 19.13 -13.12 2.88
N LEU A 81 18.59 -13.06 1.66
CA LEU A 81 17.14 -12.94 1.44
C LEU A 81 16.38 -14.08 2.13
N ARG A 82 16.94 -15.28 2.12
CA ARG A 82 16.35 -16.43 2.78
C ARG A 82 16.24 -16.25 4.29
N THR A 83 17.29 -15.77 4.96
CA THR A 83 17.28 -15.49 6.40
C THR A 83 16.25 -14.41 6.74
N ILE A 84 16.19 -13.34 5.94
CA ILE A 84 15.23 -12.27 6.14
C ILE A 84 13.78 -12.76 5.94
N ALA A 85 13.55 -13.62 4.93
CA ALA A 85 12.23 -14.22 4.71
C ALA A 85 11.80 -15.09 5.89
N VAL A 86 12.69 -15.95 6.38
CA VAL A 86 12.41 -16.79 7.57
C VAL A 86 12.08 -15.91 8.78
N ALA A 87 12.88 -14.89 9.07
CA ALA A 87 12.64 -13.98 10.19
C ALA A 87 11.31 -13.26 10.04
N GLY A 88 10.99 -12.70 8.86
CA GLY A 88 9.73 -12.03 8.58
C GLY A 88 8.52 -12.96 8.75
N LEU A 89 8.61 -14.18 8.24
CA LEU A 89 7.54 -15.19 8.42
C LEU A 89 7.35 -15.60 9.89
N CYS A 90 8.45 -15.78 10.65
CA CYS A 90 8.35 -16.03 12.10
C CYS A 90 7.56 -14.91 12.80
N VAL A 91 7.89 -13.65 12.51
CA VAL A 91 7.20 -12.49 13.08
C VAL A 91 5.72 -12.47 12.65
N MET A 92 5.40 -12.77 11.38
CA MET A 92 4.01 -12.89 10.92
C MET A 92 3.24 -14.00 11.64
N VAL A 93 3.84 -15.18 11.80
CA VAL A 93 3.23 -16.32 12.51
C VAL A 93 2.93 -15.92 13.96
N VAL A 94 3.90 -15.34 14.66
CA VAL A 94 3.71 -14.88 16.05
C VAL A 94 2.60 -13.83 16.13
N GLY A 95 2.60 -12.83 15.24
CA GLY A 95 1.57 -11.80 15.19
C GLY A 95 0.18 -12.35 14.89
N ASN A 96 0.04 -13.30 13.98
CA ASN A 96 -1.25 -13.91 13.66
C ASN A 96 -1.76 -14.82 14.79
N ILE A 97 -0.90 -15.61 15.43
CA ILE A 97 -1.27 -16.41 16.61
C ILE A 97 -1.70 -15.49 17.76
N ALA A 98 -0.91 -14.44 18.04
CA ALA A 98 -1.25 -13.45 19.05
C ALA A 98 -2.60 -12.79 18.78
N THR A 99 -2.88 -12.43 17.50
CA THR A 99 -4.17 -11.85 17.10
C THR A 99 -5.32 -12.82 17.31
N ALA A 100 -5.14 -14.12 17.00
CA ALA A 100 -6.15 -15.13 17.25
C ALA A 100 -6.45 -15.33 18.76
N GLY A 101 -5.47 -15.05 19.63
CA GLY A 101 -5.61 -15.10 21.09
C GLY A 101 -6.07 -13.79 21.73
N SER A 102 -6.05 -12.67 20.99
CA SER A 102 -6.37 -11.36 21.53
C SER A 102 -7.88 -11.20 21.78
N VAL A 103 -8.23 -10.58 22.91
CA VAL A 103 -9.63 -10.37 23.32
C VAL A 103 -9.94 -8.89 23.61
N ASP A 104 -8.95 -8.03 23.65
CA ASP A 104 -9.07 -6.59 23.99
C ASP A 104 -8.28 -5.72 23.00
N PHE A 105 -8.55 -4.41 23.07
CA PHE A 105 -7.93 -3.41 22.20
C PHE A 105 -6.40 -3.39 22.23
N ALA A 106 -5.82 -3.42 23.45
CA ALA A 106 -4.37 -3.29 23.61
C ALA A 106 -3.64 -4.53 23.08
N SER A 107 -4.15 -5.73 23.37
CA SER A 107 -3.59 -6.99 22.87
C SER A 107 -3.68 -7.07 21.35
N LEU A 108 -4.79 -6.64 20.74
CA LEU A 108 -4.97 -6.56 19.28
C LEU A 108 -3.98 -5.57 18.66
N MET A 109 -3.77 -4.40 19.23
CA MET A 109 -2.79 -3.42 18.73
C MET A 109 -1.38 -4.00 18.71
N VAL A 110 -0.95 -4.62 19.82
CA VAL A 110 0.39 -5.24 19.90
C VAL A 110 0.52 -6.39 18.90
N ALA A 111 -0.46 -7.28 18.85
CA ALA A 111 -0.46 -8.43 17.96
C ALA A 111 -0.42 -8.02 16.47
N ARG A 112 -1.22 -7.02 16.08
CA ARG A 112 -1.23 -6.49 14.71
C ARG A 112 0.04 -5.70 14.38
N GLY A 113 0.60 -4.97 15.37
CA GLY A 113 1.91 -4.34 15.23
C GLY A 113 3.01 -5.36 14.90
N ILE A 114 3.05 -6.48 15.63
CA ILE A 114 4.00 -7.57 15.36
C ILE A 114 3.74 -8.18 13.97
N GLY A 115 2.49 -8.55 13.65
CA GLY A 115 2.14 -9.15 12.37
C GLY A 115 2.44 -8.24 11.19
N GLY A 116 2.10 -6.95 11.30
CA GLY A 116 2.37 -5.92 10.31
C GLY A 116 3.86 -5.73 10.05
N ALA A 117 4.69 -5.70 11.10
CA ALA A 117 6.14 -5.59 10.95
C ALA A 117 6.73 -6.77 10.13
N GLY A 118 6.32 -7.99 10.43
CA GLY A 118 6.68 -9.18 9.63
C GLY A 118 6.21 -9.06 8.18
N GLY A 119 4.95 -8.65 7.97
CA GLY A 119 4.37 -8.42 6.65
C GLY A 119 5.15 -7.38 5.85
N GLY A 120 5.56 -6.28 6.48
CA GLY A 120 6.37 -5.23 5.84
C GLY A 120 7.72 -5.73 5.36
N VAL A 121 8.41 -6.55 6.16
CA VAL A 121 9.67 -7.21 5.77
C VAL A 121 9.48 -8.06 4.53
N ILE A 122 8.46 -8.92 4.51
CA ILE A 122 8.18 -9.83 3.40
C ILE A 122 7.72 -9.07 2.15
N ARG A 123 6.87 -8.03 2.30
CA ARG A 123 6.44 -7.17 1.19
C ARG A 123 7.64 -6.48 0.53
N ALA A 124 8.56 -5.91 1.31
CA ALA A 124 9.76 -5.26 0.79
C ALA A 124 10.67 -6.22 0.04
N LEU A 125 10.87 -7.45 0.57
CA LEU A 125 11.60 -8.52 -0.08
C LEU A 125 10.96 -8.87 -1.44
N CYS A 126 9.64 -9.02 -1.48
CA CYS A 126 8.88 -9.29 -2.70
C CYS A 126 9.10 -8.18 -3.74
N MET A 127 8.85 -6.92 -3.38
CA MET A 127 8.98 -5.76 -4.29
C MET A 127 10.38 -5.67 -4.88
N MET A 128 11.42 -5.84 -4.04
CA MET A 128 12.80 -5.84 -4.51
C MET A 128 13.10 -7.02 -5.44
N SER A 129 12.56 -8.19 -5.17
CA SER A 129 12.76 -9.38 -6.03
C SER A 129 12.10 -9.18 -7.39
N LEU A 130 10.85 -8.72 -7.43
CA LEU A 130 10.11 -8.46 -8.67
C LEU A 130 10.77 -7.38 -9.53
N ALA A 131 11.36 -6.35 -8.91
CA ALA A 131 12.09 -5.29 -9.62
C ALA A 131 13.34 -5.82 -10.37
N LYS A 132 13.87 -6.98 -9.97
CA LYS A 132 15.02 -7.64 -10.62
C LYS A 132 14.64 -8.71 -11.65
N ALA A 133 13.35 -8.90 -11.92
CA ALA A 133 12.88 -9.84 -12.93
C ALA A 133 13.32 -9.40 -14.34
N LEU A 134 13.42 -10.34 -15.28
CA LEU A 134 13.74 -10.06 -16.69
C LEU A 134 12.77 -9.07 -17.33
N SER A 135 11.51 -9.09 -16.90
CA SER A 135 10.47 -8.16 -17.28
C SER A 135 9.75 -7.67 -16.02
N PRO A 136 10.28 -6.63 -15.32
CA PRO A 136 9.70 -6.15 -14.06
C PRO A 136 8.23 -5.75 -14.20
N GLY A 137 7.86 -5.06 -15.26
CA GLY A 137 6.47 -4.64 -15.51
C GLY A 137 5.50 -5.83 -15.56
N ARG A 138 5.89 -6.93 -16.24
CA ARG A 138 5.08 -8.15 -16.29
C ARG A 138 5.02 -8.85 -14.92
N ALA A 139 6.13 -8.89 -14.20
CA ALA A 139 6.19 -9.49 -12.86
C ALA A 139 5.28 -8.75 -11.87
N PHE A 140 5.32 -7.42 -11.88
CA PHE A 140 4.42 -6.59 -11.07
C PHE A 140 2.95 -6.72 -11.49
N ALA A 141 2.64 -6.81 -12.79
CA ALA A 141 1.27 -6.99 -13.27
C ALA A 141 0.69 -8.35 -12.82
N VAL A 142 1.48 -9.43 -12.93
CA VAL A 142 1.07 -10.77 -12.44
C VAL A 142 0.87 -10.75 -10.94
N TYR A 143 1.79 -10.14 -10.18
CA TYR A 143 1.68 -9.99 -8.74
C TYR A 143 0.41 -9.22 -8.35
N ALA A 144 0.17 -8.06 -8.97
CA ALA A 144 -1.02 -7.25 -8.69
C ALA A 144 -2.32 -8.00 -9.03
N GLY A 145 -2.37 -8.71 -10.16
CA GLY A 145 -3.50 -9.53 -10.54
C GLY A 145 -3.78 -10.66 -9.53
N ALA A 146 -2.74 -11.36 -9.09
CA ALA A 146 -2.86 -12.42 -8.09
C ALA A 146 -3.27 -11.87 -6.70
N GLN A 147 -2.77 -10.70 -6.32
CA GLN A 147 -3.16 -10.00 -5.09
C GLN A 147 -4.64 -9.61 -5.10
N VAL A 148 -5.11 -9.04 -6.21
CA VAL A 148 -6.54 -8.70 -6.39
C VAL A 148 -7.40 -9.96 -6.38
N GLY A 149 -6.98 -11.02 -7.06
CA GLY A 149 -7.69 -12.30 -7.04
C GLY A 149 -7.82 -12.87 -5.63
N LEU A 150 -6.71 -12.86 -4.85
CA LEU A 150 -6.76 -13.30 -3.46
C LEU A 150 -7.64 -12.37 -2.61
N ALA A 151 -7.56 -11.05 -2.78
CA ALA A 151 -8.40 -10.10 -2.07
C ALA A 151 -9.89 -10.34 -2.37
N ALA A 152 -10.28 -10.56 -3.64
CA ALA A 152 -11.66 -10.87 -4.01
C ALA A 152 -12.15 -12.18 -3.37
N VAL A 153 -11.35 -13.24 -3.43
CA VAL A 153 -11.69 -14.53 -2.80
C VAL A 153 -11.81 -14.37 -1.29
N THR A 154 -10.83 -13.75 -0.63
CA THR A 154 -10.84 -13.59 0.83
C THR A 154 -11.98 -12.72 1.30
N THR A 155 -12.29 -11.60 0.63
CA THR A 155 -13.43 -10.75 1.00
C THR A 155 -14.79 -11.42 0.79
N ALA A 156 -14.89 -12.33 -0.18
CA ALA A 156 -16.12 -13.10 -0.41
C ALA A 156 -16.37 -14.17 0.67
N PHE A 157 -15.31 -14.86 1.10
CA PHE A 157 -15.46 -16.03 1.98
C PHE A 157 -15.24 -15.72 3.47
N ILE A 158 -14.42 -14.72 3.82
CA ILE A 158 -14.09 -14.41 5.23
C ILE A 158 -15.31 -14.11 6.09
N PRO A 159 -16.32 -13.31 5.68
CA PRO A 159 -17.48 -13.05 6.52
C PRO A 159 -18.21 -14.35 6.93
N HIS A 160 -18.48 -15.21 5.95
CA HIS A 160 -19.14 -16.51 6.22
C HIS A 160 -18.25 -17.42 7.08
N PHE A 161 -16.93 -17.41 6.84
CA PHE A 161 -15.99 -18.19 7.63
C PHE A 161 -15.94 -17.72 9.10
N ILE A 162 -16.02 -16.40 9.33
CA ILE A 162 -16.08 -15.83 10.68
C ILE A 162 -17.41 -16.16 11.36
N GLU A 163 -18.54 -16.13 10.66
CA GLU A 163 -19.84 -16.50 11.20
C GLU A 163 -19.89 -17.96 11.67
N THR A 164 -19.22 -18.86 10.94
CA THR A 164 -19.25 -20.31 11.24
C THR A 164 -18.15 -20.76 12.20
N GLN A 165 -16.96 -20.17 12.12
CA GLN A 165 -15.76 -20.61 12.85
C GLN A 165 -15.24 -19.56 13.86
N GLY A 166 -15.86 -18.39 13.92
CA GLY A 166 -15.49 -17.29 14.82
C GLY A 166 -14.33 -16.43 14.33
N VAL A 167 -14.10 -15.30 15.03
CA VAL A 167 -13.12 -14.24 14.69
C VAL A 167 -11.68 -14.75 14.61
N ARG A 168 -11.36 -15.81 15.36
CA ARG A 168 -10.00 -16.37 15.44
C ARG A 168 -9.60 -17.10 14.16
N ALA A 169 -10.58 -17.68 13.47
CA ALA A 169 -10.34 -18.60 12.37
C ALA A 169 -9.56 -17.98 11.18
N PRO A 170 -9.84 -16.76 10.69
CA PRO A 170 -9.03 -16.14 9.64
C PRO A 170 -7.55 -16.00 10.01
N PHE A 171 -7.25 -15.66 11.27
CA PHE A 171 -5.87 -15.50 11.73
C PHE A 171 -5.15 -16.84 11.90
N LEU A 172 -5.85 -17.91 12.25
CA LEU A 172 -5.30 -19.28 12.25
C LEU A 172 -5.00 -19.75 10.82
N VAL A 173 -5.86 -19.44 9.85
CA VAL A 173 -5.59 -19.71 8.43
C VAL A 173 -4.38 -18.90 7.95
N LEU A 174 -4.27 -17.63 8.29
CA LEU A 174 -3.11 -16.81 7.97
C LEU A 174 -1.83 -17.31 8.64
N THR A 175 -1.94 -17.85 9.87
CA THR A 175 -0.83 -18.51 10.57
C THR A 175 -0.35 -19.73 9.79
N LEU A 176 -1.29 -20.62 9.41
CA LEU A 176 -0.97 -21.80 8.62
C LEU A 176 -0.37 -21.44 7.27
N ALA A 177 -0.95 -20.47 6.56
CA ALA A 177 -0.44 -19.99 5.28
C ALA A 177 0.98 -19.39 5.44
N SER A 178 1.23 -18.64 6.51
CA SER A 178 2.56 -18.10 6.82
C SER A 178 3.56 -19.22 7.15
N ALA A 179 3.11 -20.25 7.88
CA ALA A 179 3.93 -21.43 8.17
C ALA A 179 4.27 -22.23 6.88
N LEU A 180 3.30 -22.41 5.99
CA LEU A 180 3.55 -23.02 4.67
C LEU A 180 4.49 -22.17 3.80
N GLY A 181 4.51 -20.85 4.01
CA GLY A 181 5.46 -19.93 3.36
C GLY A 181 6.92 -20.29 3.60
N PHE A 182 7.27 -20.95 4.72
CA PHE A 182 8.65 -21.42 4.97
C PHE A 182 9.14 -22.39 3.90
N ALA A 183 8.25 -23.17 3.29
CA ALA A 183 8.61 -24.09 2.19
C ALA A 183 9.09 -23.36 0.94
N LEU A 184 8.76 -22.06 0.77
CA LEU A 184 9.20 -21.22 -0.33
C LEU A 184 10.57 -20.58 -0.07
N CYS A 185 11.02 -20.48 1.18
CA CYS A 185 12.30 -19.85 1.53
C CYS A 185 13.52 -20.49 0.86
N PRO A 186 13.62 -21.82 0.68
CA PRO A 186 14.72 -22.45 -0.04
C PRO A 186 14.88 -21.97 -1.50
N LEU A 187 13.82 -21.48 -2.14
CA LEU A 187 13.84 -20.98 -3.51
C LEU A 187 14.40 -19.54 -3.62
N LEU A 188 14.57 -18.86 -2.48
CA LEU A 188 15.15 -17.53 -2.43
C LEU A 188 16.69 -17.59 -2.47
N PRO A 189 17.36 -16.56 -3.05
CA PRO A 189 18.82 -16.52 -3.11
C PRO A 189 19.48 -16.52 -1.74
N ARG A 190 20.64 -17.19 -1.65
CA ARG A 190 21.49 -17.21 -0.45
C ARG A 190 22.43 -16.00 -0.35
N HIS A 191 22.43 -15.12 -1.34
CA HIS A 191 23.29 -13.93 -1.35
C HIS A 191 22.48 -12.68 -1.03
N SER A 192 23.15 -11.69 -0.40
CA SER A 192 22.56 -10.38 -0.22
C SER A 192 22.31 -9.74 -1.58
N PRO A 193 21.11 -9.19 -1.81
CA PRO A 193 20.75 -8.60 -3.11
C PRO A 193 21.35 -7.20 -3.33
N LEU A 194 21.81 -6.55 -2.27
CA LEU A 194 22.35 -5.20 -2.32
C LEU A 194 23.83 -5.25 -1.95
N PRO A 195 24.75 -4.88 -2.85
CA PRO A 195 26.14 -4.74 -2.48
C PRO A 195 26.28 -3.61 -1.44
N PRO A 196 27.19 -3.71 -0.46
CA PRO A 196 27.42 -2.68 0.55
C PRO A 196 27.73 -1.31 -0.06
N SER A 197 28.30 -1.26 -1.26
CA SER A 197 28.59 -0.05 -2.03
C SER A 197 27.32 0.70 -2.49
N ALA A 198 26.22 0.01 -2.76
CA ALA A 198 24.97 0.64 -3.20
C ALA A 198 24.33 1.51 -2.11
N ILE A 199 24.61 1.20 -0.83
CA ILE A 199 24.15 2.00 0.32
C ILE A 199 25.09 3.17 0.57
N ARG A 200 26.40 2.98 0.36
CA ARG A 200 27.43 3.98 0.63
C ARG A 200 27.48 5.12 -0.40
N GLN A 201 27.00 4.87 -1.62
CA GLN A 201 26.88 5.90 -2.66
C GLN A 201 25.68 6.86 -2.46
N ARG A 202 24.84 6.63 -1.43
CA ARG A 202 23.79 7.54 -1.00
C ARG A 202 24.37 8.63 -0.09
N GLY A 203 25.19 9.54 -0.66
CA GLY A 203 25.50 10.82 -0.01
C GLY A 203 24.19 11.61 0.24
N PRO A 204 24.22 12.67 1.09
CA PRO A 204 23.08 13.54 1.31
C PRO A 204 22.67 14.13 -0.05
N ALA A 205 21.65 13.56 -0.66
CA ALA A 205 21.18 14.00 -1.95
C ALA A 205 20.08 15.02 -1.73
N SER A 206 20.26 16.23 -2.18
CA SER A 206 19.14 17.14 -2.31
C SER A 206 18.22 16.57 -3.40
N TYR A 207 17.00 16.22 -3.00
CA TYR A 207 15.96 15.90 -3.97
C TYR A 207 15.54 17.19 -4.68
N PRO A 208 15.28 17.15 -6.00
CA PRO A 208 14.64 18.28 -6.67
C PRO A 208 13.31 18.60 -5.97
N MET A 209 12.97 19.88 -5.85
CA MET A 209 11.72 20.31 -5.20
C MET A 209 10.49 19.60 -5.82
N ALA A 210 10.48 19.42 -7.13
CA ALA A 210 9.44 18.67 -7.82
C ALA A 210 9.30 17.24 -7.31
N ALA A 211 10.40 16.54 -7.01
CA ALA A 211 10.37 15.18 -6.48
C ALA A 211 9.84 15.14 -5.05
N ILE A 212 10.22 16.09 -4.20
CA ILE A 212 9.71 16.21 -2.83
C ILE A 212 8.20 16.42 -2.88
N LEU A 213 7.72 17.36 -3.69
CA LEU A 213 6.30 17.63 -3.85
C LEU A 213 5.53 16.42 -4.37
N ALA A 214 6.08 15.65 -5.30
CA ALA A 214 5.46 14.44 -5.81
C ALA A 214 5.35 13.33 -4.75
N ILE A 215 6.37 13.17 -3.90
CA ILE A 215 6.36 12.19 -2.80
C ILE A 215 5.35 12.63 -1.72
N VAL A 216 5.34 13.92 -1.37
CA VAL A 216 4.35 14.47 -0.41
C VAL A 216 2.93 14.34 -0.97
N ALA A 217 2.73 14.62 -2.26
CA ALA A 217 1.45 14.44 -2.94
C ALA A 217 0.96 12.99 -2.84
N LEU A 218 1.86 12.01 -3.05
CA LEU A 218 1.55 10.59 -2.89
C LEU A 218 1.10 10.27 -1.47
N CYS A 219 1.88 10.69 -0.47
CA CYS A 219 1.58 10.44 0.93
C CYS A 219 0.22 11.05 1.33
N VAL A 220 -0.06 12.31 0.92
CA VAL A 220 -1.32 13.00 1.21
C VAL A 220 -2.48 12.32 0.50
N PHE A 221 -2.36 11.99 -0.78
CA PHE A 221 -3.40 11.27 -1.51
C PHE A 221 -3.73 9.93 -0.83
N PHE A 222 -2.71 9.13 -0.52
CA PHE A 222 -2.91 7.85 0.15
C PHE A 222 -3.44 7.97 1.58
N ALA A 223 -3.23 9.09 2.26
CA ALA A 223 -3.89 9.34 3.55
C ALA A 223 -5.43 9.43 3.39
N GLY A 224 -5.91 10.07 2.33
CA GLY A 224 -7.32 10.03 1.99
C GLY A 224 -7.83 8.61 1.75
N GLN A 225 -7.09 7.84 0.95
CA GLN A 225 -7.48 6.45 0.65
C GLN A 225 -7.51 5.59 1.92
N GLY A 226 -6.50 5.70 2.78
CA GLY A 226 -6.43 4.97 4.05
C GLY A 226 -7.57 5.29 5.01
N ALA A 227 -7.97 6.57 5.08
CA ALA A 227 -9.09 7.02 5.88
C ALA A 227 -10.40 6.35 5.43
N LEU A 228 -10.71 6.39 4.13
CA LEU A 228 -11.98 5.85 3.63
C LEU A 228 -11.98 4.33 3.54
N TRP A 229 -10.87 3.73 3.06
CA TRP A 229 -10.72 2.28 2.93
C TRP A 229 -10.98 1.56 4.25
N THR A 230 -10.35 2.03 5.33
CA THR A 230 -10.45 1.41 6.66
C THR A 230 -11.90 1.30 7.15
N TYR A 231 -12.73 2.28 6.81
CA TYR A 231 -14.11 2.35 7.30
C TYR A 231 -15.18 1.99 6.27
N LEU A 232 -14.80 1.44 5.12
CA LEU A 232 -15.76 1.18 4.03
C LEU A 232 -16.88 0.20 4.46
N ALA A 233 -16.56 -0.86 5.20
CA ALA A 233 -17.59 -1.78 5.72
C ALA A 233 -18.46 -1.15 6.84
N PRO A 234 -17.89 -0.46 7.85
CA PRO A 234 -18.68 0.35 8.79
C PRO A 234 -19.59 1.39 8.12
N ILE A 235 -19.16 2.05 7.05
CA ILE A 235 -19.99 2.97 6.28
C ILE A 235 -21.18 2.24 5.66
N GLY A 236 -20.99 1.06 5.08
CA GLY A 236 -22.09 0.24 4.56
C GLY A 236 -23.11 -0.10 5.64
N ALA A 237 -22.66 -0.53 6.81
CA ALA A 237 -23.51 -0.81 7.96
C ALA A 237 -24.27 0.45 8.45
N TYR A 238 -23.59 1.59 8.53
CA TYR A 238 -24.19 2.89 8.89
C TYR A 238 -25.29 3.31 7.90
N ARG A 239 -25.14 2.96 6.61
CA ARG A 239 -26.15 3.22 5.57
C ARG A 239 -27.26 2.16 5.53
N SER A 240 -27.28 1.26 6.51
CA SER A 240 -28.27 0.16 6.59
C SER A 240 -28.21 -0.78 5.38
N ILE A 241 -27.06 -0.89 4.73
CA ILE A 241 -26.85 -1.86 3.65
C ILE A 241 -26.74 -3.25 4.29
N PRO A 242 -27.47 -4.26 3.81
CA PRO A 242 -27.37 -5.63 4.30
C PRO A 242 -25.91 -6.14 4.23
N ALA A 243 -25.50 -6.95 5.21
CA ALA A 243 -24.12 -7.47 5.28
C ALA A 243 -23.67 -8.17 3.98
N ALA A 244 -24.58 -8.91 3.33
CA ALA A 244 -24.33 -9.53 2.03
C ALA A 244 -24.00 -8.49 0.95
N GLY A 245 -24.71 -7.36 0.94
CA GLY A 245 -24.45 -6.27 -0.01
C GLY A 245 -23.10 -5.57 0.24
N VAL A 246 -22.70 -5.40 1.51
CA VAL A 246 -21.36 -4.89 1.87
C VAL A 246 -20.28 -5.86 1.42
N THR A 247 -20.46 -7.16 1.68
CA THR A 247 -19.52 -8.20 1.23
C THR A 247 -19.39 -8.24 -0.28
N GLN A 248 -20.51 -8.17 -1.02
CA GLN A 248 -20.48 -8.07 -2.49
C GLN A 248 -19.74 -6.83 -2.98
N ALA A 249 -19.98 -5.67 -2.34
CA ALA A 249 -19.26 -4.44 -2.69
C ALA A 249 -17.75 -4.61 -2.52
N LEU A 250 -17.30 -5.11 -1.36
CA LEU A 250 -15.87 -5.34 -1.06
C LEU A 250 -15.23 -6.41 -1.96
N THR A 251 -16.00 -7.34 -2.49
CA THR A 251 -15.52 -8.33 -3.47
C THR A 251 -15.41 -7.70 -4.86
N LEU A 252 -16.47 -7.05 -5.33
CA LEU A 252 -16.55 -6.52 -6.70
C LEU A 252 -15.67 -5.30 -6.93
N LEU A 253 -15.43 -4.46 -5.91
CA LEU A 253 -14.52 -3.32 -6.05
C LEU A 253 -13.09 -3.74 -6.41
N ASN A 254 -12.62 -4.94 -5.99
CA ASN A 254 -11.31 -5.44 -6.38
C ASN A 254 -11.20 -5.58 -7.91
N PHE A 255 -12.24 -6.09 -8.57
CA PHE A 255 -12.27 -6.19 -10.04
C PHE A 255 -12.31 -4.80 -10.70
N ALA A 256 -13.04 -3.84 -10.10
CA ALA A 256 -13.04 -2.46 -10.57
C ALA A 256 -11.65 -1.82 -10.45
N GLY A 257 -10.94 -2.05 -9.32
CA GLY A 257 -9.57 -1.59 -9.12
C GLY A 257 -8.59 -2.20 -10.13
N LEU A 258 -8.71 -3.51 -10.40
CA LEU A 258 -7.89 -4.17 -11.41
C LEU A 258 -8.15 -3.58 -12.81
N ALA A 259 -9.41 -3.37 -13.17
CA ALA A 259 -9.79 -2.73 -14.44
C ALA A 259 -9.21 -1.30 -14.53
N GLY A 260 -9.23 -0.53 -13.43
CA GLY A 260 -8.61 0.79 -13.35
C GLY A 260 -7.11 0.75 -13.58
N ALA A 261 -6.39 -0.10 -12.83
CA ALA A 261 -4.95 -0.20 -12.92
C ALA A 261 -4.46 -0.69 -14.30
N LEU A 262 -5.06 -1.74 -14.84
CA LEU A 262 -4.65 -2.33 -16.12
C LEU A 262 -5.20 -1.56 -17.32
N GLY A 263 -6.48 -1.21 -17.31
CA GLY A 263 -7.14 -0.52 -18.43
C GLY A 263 -6.59 0.88 -18.64
N VAL A 264 -6.49 1.65 -17.57
CA VAL A 264 -5.96 3.02 -17.62
C VAL A 264 -4.43 2.99 -17.79
N GLY A 265 -3.74 2.05 -17.14
CA GLY A 265 -2.30 1.86 -17.31
C GLY A 265 -1.90 1.62 -18.77
N ALA A 266 -2.65 0.81 -19.52
CA ALA A 266 -2.43 0.59 -20.95
C ALA A 266 -2.64 1.84 -21.81
N MET A 267 -3.48 2.78 -21.36
CA MET A 267 -3.81 4.03 -22.06
C MET A 267 -3.01 5.23 -21.57
N ALA A 268 -2.24 5.11 -20.47
CA ALA A 268 -1.58 6.22 -19.79
C ALA A 268 -0.65 7.04 -20.70
N HIS A 269 -0.04 6.40 -21.73
CA HIS A 269 0.83 7.08 -22.69
C HIS A 269 0.07 7.93 -23.73
N ARG A 270 -1.25 7.74 -23.88
CA ARG A 270 -2.11 8.44 -24.85
C ARG A 270 -2.91 9.59 -24.26
N VAL A 271 -3.00 9.66 -22.93
CA VAL A 271 -3.85 10.62 -22.22
C VAL A 271 -2.98 11.65 -21.48
N ASN A 272 -3.40 12.90 -21.49
CA ASN A 272 -2.72 13.93 -20.71
C ASN A 272 -2.87 13.62 -19.20
N PRO A 273 -1.77 13.44 -18.46
CA PRO A 273 -1.83 13.05 -17.04
C PRO A 273 -2.66 14.00 -16.18
N ARG A 274 -2.66 15.30 -16.48
CA ARG A 274 -3.44 16.29 -15.72
C ARG A 274 -4.94 16.09 -15.92
N ILE A 275 -5.38 15.91 -17.17
CA ILE A 275 -6.80 15.67 -17.48
C ILE A 275 -7.24 14.35 -16.84
N ALA A 276 -6.42 13.29 -16.96
CA ALA A 276 -6.69 12.00 -16.35
C ALA A 276 -6.87 12.11 -14.84
N LEU A 277 -5.93 12.75 -14.14
CA LEU A 277 -6.00 12.92 -12.68
C LEU A 277 -7.22 13.74 -12.24
N LEU A 278 -7.59 14.82 -12.97
CA LEU A 278 -8.77 15.61 -12.65
C LEU A 278 -10.07 14.83 -12.90
N THR A 279 -10.14 14.05 -13.97
CA THR A 279 -11.31 13.20 -14.26
C THR A 279 -11.48 12.12 -13.20
N LEU A 280 -10.38 11.47 -12.80
CA LEU A 280 -10.39 10.45 -11.76
C LEU A 280 -10.75 11.06 -10.40
N LEU A 281 -10.26 12.26 -10.08
CA LEU A 281 -10.65 13.01 -8.88
C LEU A 281 -12.15 13.30 -8.86
N ALA A 282 -12.71 13.78 -9.97
CA ALA A 282 -14.15 14.05 -10.07
C ALA A 282 -14.96 12.75 -9.85
N THR A 283 -14.54 11.63 -10.47
CA THR A 283 -15.16 10.33 -10.27
C THR A 283 -15.07 9.89 -8.81
N GLU A 284 -13.92 10.08 -8.17
CA GLU A 284 -13.69 9.75 -6.75
C GLU A 284 -14.61 10.58 -5.84
N ILE A 285 -14.71 11.89 -6.04
CA ILE A 285 -15.62 12.76 -5.25
C ILE A 285 -17.08 12.33 -5.41
N ILE A 286 -17.50 12.05 -6.64
CA ILE A 286 -18.88 11.58 -6.91
C ILE A 286 -19.09 10.23 -6.19
N SER A 287 -18.14 9.33 -6.22
CA SER A 287 -18.23 8.03 -5.55
C SER A 287 -18.30 8.16 -4.02
N ILE A 288 -17.51 9.07 -3.43
CA ILE A 288 -17.56 9.36 -1.99
C ILE A 288 -18.95 9.88 -1.62
N VAL A 289 -19.48 10.85 -2.36
CA VAL A 289 -20.87 11.34 -2.13
C VAL A 289 -21.86 10.19 -2.25
N GLY A 290 -21.72 9.33 -3.25
CA GLY A 290 -22.55 8.13 -3.42
C GLY A 290 -22.52 7.21 -2.21
N LEU A 291 -21.34 6.87 -1.68
CA LEU A 291 -21.19 6.00 -0.49
C LEU A 291 -22.00 6.51 0.72
N PHE A 292 -22.12 7.83 0.89
CA PHE A 292 -22.84 8.44 2.02
C PHE A 292 -24.30 8.83 1.72
N ARG A 293 -24.77 8.72 0.47
CA ARG A 293 -26.14 9.09 0.07
C ARG A 293 -27.01 7.92 -0.32
N VAL A 294 -26.43 6.85 -0.85
CA VAL A 294 -27.20 5.68 -1.32
C VAL A 294 -27.65 4.82 -0.15
N HIS A 295 -28.83 4.17 -0.32
CA HIS A 295 -29.43 3.23 0.62
C HIS A 295 -29.65 1.85 -0.01
N SER A 296 -29.28 1.68 -1.29
CA SER A 296 -29.43 0.41 -1.99
C SER A 296 -28.10 -0.34 -2.09
N PRO A 297 -28.08 -1.67 -2.00
CA PRO A 297 -26.88 -2.47 -2.19
C PRO A 297 -26.19 -2.18 -3.54
N VAL A 298 -26.96 -2.07 -4.63
CA VAL A 298 -26.43 -1.80 -5.96
C VAL A 298 -25.74 -0.43 -6.02
N GLY A 299 -26.37 0.61 -5.46
CA GLY A 299 -25.76 1.94 -5.39
C GLY A 299 -24.48 1.96 -4.57
N PHE A 300 -24.44 1.23 -3.45
CA PHE A 300 -23.24 1.09 -2.62
C PHE A 300 -22.12 0.35 -3.36
N ILE A 301 -22.43 -0.75 -4.05
CA ILE A 301 -21.49 -1.51 -4.89
C ILE A 301 -20.91 -0.60 -5.98
N ALA A 302 -21.76 0.14 -6.70
CA ALA A 302 -21.33 1.04 -7.76
C ALA A 302 -20.40 2.15 -7.23
N SER A 303 -20.78 2.76 -6.09
CA SER A 303 -19.96 3.81 -5.46
C SER A 303 -18.63 3.29 -4.94
N ALA A 304 -18.61 2.15 -4.25
CA ALA A 304 -17.38 1.51 -3.77
C ALA A 304 -16.48 1.10 -4.93
N GLY A 305 -17.05 0.54 -6.00
CA GLY A 305 -16.33 0.17 -7.21
C GLY A 305 -15.72 1.38 -7.92
N ALA A 306 -16.48 2.46 -8.09
CA ALA A 306 -16.00 3.70 -8.70
C ALA A 306 -14.90 4.37 -7.87
N PHE A 307 -15.00 4.36 -6.54
CA PHE A 307 -13.95 4.82 -5.63
C PHE A 307 -12.65 4.05 -5.85
N TYR A 308 -12.71 2.73 -5.78
CA TYR A 308 -11.50 1.90 -5.88
C TYR A 308 -10.93 1.86 -7.30
N PHE A 309 -11.79 1.96 -8.32
CA PHE A 309 -11.37 2.17 -9.71
C PHE A 309 -10.57 3.46 -9.85
N SER A 310 -11.07 4.59 -9.35
CA SER A 310 -10.40 5.89 -9.44
C SER A 310 -9.07 5.88 -8.72
N TRP A 311 -9.01 5.30 -7.52
CA TRP A 311 -7.78 5.13 -6.77
C TRP A 311 -6.72 4.35 -7.58
N CYS A 312 -7.05 3.12 -8.03
CA CYS A 312 -6.11 2.28 -8.75
C CYS A 312 -5.74 2.84 -10.13
N ALA A 313 -6.68 3.49 -10.83
CA ALA A 313 -6.46 4.12 -12.12
C ALA A 313 -5.59 5.37 -12.04
N SER A 314 -5.54 6.05 -10.90
CA SER A 314 -4.70 7.24 -10.71
C SER A 314 -3.22 6.90 -10.57
N PHE A 315 -2.88 5.70 -10.08
CA PHE A 315 -1.53 5.30 -9.72
C PHE A 315 -0.51 5.37 -10.89
N PRO A 316 -0.81 4.88 -12.11
CA PRO A 316 0.11 5.01 -13.24
C PRO A 316 0.50 6.47 -13.57
N PHE A 317 -0.45 7.40 -13.43
CA PHE A 317 -0.19 8.82 -13.67
C PHE A 317 0.64 9.45 -12.56
N GLN A 318 0.36 9.12 -11.30
CA GLN A 318 1.14 9.55 -10.14
C GLN A 318 2.58 9.07 -10.25
N PHE A 319 2.76 7.79 -10.61
CA PHE A 319 4.08 7.20 -10.81
C PHE A 319 4.86 7.88 -11.94
N THR A 320 4.17 8.25 -13.03
CA THR A 320 4.77 8.98 -14.15
C THR A 320 5.30 10.33 -13.69
N VAL A 321 4.53 11.09 -12.90
CA VAL A 321 4.98 12.39 -12.36
C VAL A 321 6.19 12.22 -11.45
N ILE A 322 6.18 11.22 -10.56
CA ILE A 322 7.31 10.94 -9.65
C ILE A 322 8.57 10.57 -10.45
N SER A 323 8.46 9.68 -11.42
CA SER A 323 9.61 9.24 -12.24
C SER A 323 10.19 10.36 -13.11
N GLN A 324 9.35 11.28 -13.57
CA GLN A 324 9.79 12.45 -14.37
C GLN A 324 10.38 13.56 -13.50
N SER A 325 10.05 13.60 -12.21
CA SER A 325 10.56 14.64 -11.29
C SER A 325 11.98 14.38 -10.79
N ASP A 326 12.47 13.14 -10.92
CA ASP A 326 13.82 12.74 -10.50
C ASP A 326 14.41 11.69 -11.44
N SER A 327 15.34 12.12 -12.30
CA SER A 327 16.04 11.24 -13.25
C SER A 327 16.96 10.21 -12.58
N SER A 328 17.30 10.40 -11.29
CA SER A 328 18.14 9.46 -10.54
C SER A 328 17.37 8.19 -10.09
N GLY A 329 16.03 8.19 -10.15
CA GLY A 329 15.17 7.13 -9.71
C GLY A 329 15.04 6.99 -8.18
N ARG A 330 15.64 7.89 -7.40
CA ARG A 330 15.59 7.85 -5.93
C ARG A 330 14.19 8.14 -5.40
N ALA A 331 13.47 9.08 -6.02
CA ALA A 331 12.08 9.38 -5.67
C ALA A 331 11.17 8.16 -5.84
N SER A 332 11.34 7.42 -6.94
CA SER A 332 10.59 6.18 -7.18
C SER A 332 10.88 5.08 -6.15
N ALA A 333 12.08 5.04 -5.58
CA ALA A 333 12.44 4.06 -4.55
C ALA A 333 11.77 4.33 -3.18
N VAL A 334 11.31 5.55 -2.93
CA VAL A 334 10.63 5.94 -1.67
C VAL A 334 9.11 5.71 -1.75
N VAL A 335 8.56 5.50 -2.93
CA VAL A 335 7.10 5.33 -3.15
C VAL A 335 6.47 4.31 -2.19
N PRO A 336 6.99 3.07 -1.99
CA PRO A 336 6.35 2.10 -1.09
C PRO A 336 6.31 2.53 0.38
N ALA A 337 7.24 3.40 0.79
CA ALA A 337 7.22 3.97 2.14
C ALA A 337 6.22 5.14 2.23
N ALA A 338 6.14 5.97 1.21
CA ALA A 338 5.24 7.13 1.18
C ALA A 338 3.77 6.72 1.09
N ASP A 339 3.43 5.73 0.23
CA ASP A 339 2.07 5.19 0.13
C ASP A 339 1.63 4.51 1.43
N GLY A 340 2.52 3.71 2.03
CA GLY A 340 2.27 3.04 3.30
C GLY A 340 2.07 4.02 4.45
N LEU A 341 2.92 5.06 4.57
CA LEU A 341 2.78 6.12 5.56
C LEU A 341 1.48 6.90 5.36
N GLY A 342 1.12 7.19 4.12
CA GLY A 342 -0.15 7.83 3.79
C GLY A 342 -1.33 6.99 4.28
N LEU A 343 -1.43 5.73 3.83
CA LEU A 343 -2.51 4.82 4.23
C LEU A 343 -2.64 4.71 5.76
N ALA A 344 -1.52 4.49 6.46
CA ALA A 344 -1.50 4.37 7.91
C ALA A 344 -1.90 5.66 8.60
N GLY A 345 -1.35 6.80 8.15
CA GLY A 345 -1.64 8.13 8.67
C GLY A 345 -3.10 8.52 8.47
N GLY A 346 -3.68 8.21 7.32
CA GLY A 346 -5.09 8.44 7.03
C GLY A 346 -6.04 7.62 7.89
N ALA A 347 -5.75 6.33 8.07
CA ALA A 347 -6.50 5.47 8.96
C ALA A 347 -6.46 5.98 10.41
N ALA A 348 -5.27 6.38 10.89
CA ALA A 348 -5.08 6.96 12.22
C ALA A 348 -5.83 8.29 12.38
N LEU A 349 -5.69 9.21 11.41
CA LEU A 349 -6.38 10.50 11.42
C LEU A 349 -7.90 10.32 11.48
N ALA A 350 -8.44 9.43 10.65
CA ALA A 350 -9.87 9.12 10.66
C ALA A 350 -10.29 8.56 12.04
N SER A 351 -9.48 7.69 12.66
CA SER A 351 -9.75 7.13 14.00
C SER A 351 -9.82 8.22 15.08
N VAL A 352 -8.96 9.24 15.00
CA VAL A 352 -8.95 10.38 15.96
C VAL A 352 -10.18 11.27 15.78
N VAL A 353 -10.57 11.52 14.53
CA VAL A 353 -11.63 12.50 14.19
C VAL A 353 -13.04 11.90 14.29
N LEU A 354 -13.16 10.62 14.07
CA LEU A 354 -14.43 9.90 13.97
C LEU A 354 -15.31 9.97 15.23
N PRO A 355 -14.79 9.93 16.48
CA PRO A 355 -15.60 10.06 17.67
C PRO A 355 -16.33 11.41 17.79
N THR A 356 -15.77 12.47 17.21
CA THR A 356 -16.32 13.83 17.28
C THR A 356 -17.18 14.20 16.06
N LEU A 357 -16.78 13.79 14.87
CA LEU A 357 -17.42 14.16 13.61
C LEU A 357 -18.20 13.02 12.92
N GLY A 358 -18.18 11.83 13.50
CA GLY A 358 -18.89 10.66 12.97
C GLY A 358 -18.23 10.06 11.71
N LEU A 359 -18.80 8.97 11.18
CA LEU A 359 -18.30 8.22 10.02
C LEU A 359 -18.15 9.04 8.74
N GLY A 360 -18.94 10.11 8.59
CA GLY A 360 -18.83 11.04 7.46
C GLY A 360 -17.47 11.71 7.35
N SER A 361 -16.73 11.84 8.47
CA SER A 361 -15.39 12.43 8.50
C SER A 361 -14.39 11.67 7.63
N ALA A 362 -14.48 10.34 7.55
CA ALA A 362 -13.63 9.52 6.69
C ALA A 362 -13.77 9.91 5.20
N GLY A 363 -15.00 10.21 4.74
CA GLY A 363 -15.27 10.72 3.39
C GLY A 363 -14.71 12.12 3.16
N TRP A 364 -14.86 13.03 4.12
CA TRP A 364 -14.31 14.40 4.02
C TRP A 364 -12.78 14.40 4.03
N ILE A 365 -12.14 13.57 4.88
CA ILE A 365 -10.68 13.42 4.90
C ILE A 365 -10.21 12.89 3.53
N CYS A 366 -10.88 11.87 2.99
CA CYS A 366 -10.54 11.31 1.68
C CYS A 366 -10.66 12.38 0.58
N ALA A 367 -11.78 13.07 0.49
CA ALA A 367 -12.01 14.10 -0.51
C ALA A 367 -10.98 15.24 -0.42
N ALA A 368 -10.74 15.78 0.77
CA ALA A 368 -9.78 16.85 0.99
C ALA A 368 -8.35 16.43 0.66
N ALA A 369 -7.94 15.23 1.10
CA ALA A 369 -6.61 14.69 0.84
C ALA A 369 -6.40 14.39 -0.65
N SER A 370 -7.42 13.87 -1.36
CA SER A 370 -7.35 13.62 -2.80
C SER A 370 -7.24 14.92 -3.59
N VAL A 371 -8.02 15.96 -3.24
CA VAL A 371 -7.88 17.29 -3.84
C VAL A 371 -6.48 17.86 -3.60
N ALA A 372 -6.01 17.85 -2.36
CA ALA A 372 -4.69 18.35 -2.01
C ALA A 372 -3.58 17.57 -2.72
N GLY A 373 -3.62 16.23 -2.69
CA GLY A 373 -2.65 15.37 -3.34
C GLY A 373 -2.57 15.60 -4.84
N ILE A 374 -3.71 15.63 -5.54
CA ILE A 374 -3.75 15.88 -6.99
C ILE A 374 -3.28 17.28 -7.35
N THR A 375 -3.62 18.29 -6.54
CA THR A 375 -3.11 19.66 -6.72
C THR A 375 -1.59 19.70 -6.61
N LEU A 376 -1.01 19.05 -5.60
CA LEU A 376 0.44 18.93 -5.43
C LEU A 376 1.10 18.18 -6.59
N TYR A 377 0.48 17.13 -7.14
CA TYR A 377 0.98 16.44 -8.34
C TYR A 377 1.01 17.34 -9.55
N ILE A 378 -0.06 18.11 -9.80
CA ILE A 378 -0.14 19.07 -10.91
C ILE A 378 0.95 20.13 -10.74
N TRP A 379 1.18 20.61 -9.53
CA TRP A 379 2.23 21.58 -9.23
C TRP A 379 3.64 20.97 -9.44
N SER A 380 3.93 19.79 -8.91
CA SER A 380 5.17 19.06 -9.17
C SER A 380 5.44 18.91 -10.67
N ALA A 381 4.43 18.50 -11.44
CA ALA A 381 4.54 18.34 -12.89
C ALA A 381 4.78 19.68 -13.64
N THR A 382 4.38 20.82 -13.09
CA THR A 382 4.73 22.14 -13.65
C THR A 382 6.19 22.50 -13.39
N LEU A 383 6.66 22.27 -12.16
CA LEU A 383 8.06 22.54 -11.79
C LEU A 383 9.05 21.68 -12.58
N SER A 384 8.71 20.41 -12.82
CA SER A 384 9.57 19.50 -13.61
C SER A 384 9.79 19.96 -15.06
N LYS A 385 8.90 20.80 -15.61
CA LYS A 385 8.98 21.34 -16.97
C LYS A 385 9.68 22.69 -17.07
N MET A 386 10.00 23.33 -15.94
CA MET A 386 10.71 24.61 -15.93
C MET A 386 12.21 24.40 -16.22
N PRO A 387 12.82 25.13 -17.17
CA PRO A 387 14.27 25.07 -17.40
C PRO A 387 15.00 25.53 -16.13
N ALA A 388 16.14 24.87 -15.82
CA ALA A 388 16.90 25.10 -14.59
C ALA A 388 17.27 26.58 -14.31
N ARG A 389 17.42 27.42 -15.35
CA ARG A 389 17.68 28.86 -15.21
C ARG A 389 16.52 29.68 -14.63
N SER A 390 15.28 29.24 -14.78
CA SER A 390 14.11 29.95 -14.20
C SER A 390 13.93 29.65 -12.71
N MET A 391 14.34 28.47 -12.23
CA MET A 391 14.31 28.14 -10.82
C MET A 391 15.31 28.95 -9.97
N GLN A 392 16.47 29.24 -10.53
CA GLN A 392 17.45 30.11 -9.85
C GLN A 392 16.96 31.56 -9.70
N ARG A 393 16.15 32.07 -10.63
CA ARG A 393 15.54 33.41 -10.52
C ARG A 393 14.44 33.48 -9.50
N VAL A 394 13.60 32.43 -9.36
CA VAL A 394 12.55 32.37 -8.34
C VAL A 394 13.17 32.29 -6.94
N ALA A 395 14.19 31.47 -6.73
CA ALA A 395 14.91 31.39 -5.46
C ALA A 395 15.64 32.70 -5.09
N ALA A 396 16.14 33.42 -6.08
CA ALA A 396 16.79 34.73 -5.85
C ALA A 396 15.79 35.85 -5.52
N VAL A 397 14.56 35.79 -6.02
CA VAL A 397 13.51 36.74 -5.68
C VAL A 397 12.98 36.49 -4.26
N ASP A 398 12.79 35.22 -3.86
CA ASP A 398 12.37 34.88 -2.50
C ASP A 398 13.41 35.25 -1.43
N SER A 399 14.71 35.11 -1.73
CA SER A 399 15.78 35.56 -0.80
C SER A 399 15.84 37.08 -0.67
N ALA A 400 15.58 37.82 -1.73
CA ALA A 400 15.55 39.28 -1.69
C ALA A 400 14.33 39.88 -0.96
N THR A 401 13.22 39.15 -0.89
CA THR A 401 12.02 39.57 -0.14
C THR A 401 12.08 39.24 1.35
N LEU A 402 13.06 38.44 1.81
CA LEU A 402 13.27 38.11 3.21
C LEU A 402 14.33 39.00 3.89
N GLU A 403 15.11 39.78 3.10
CA GLU A 403 16.14 40.70 3.60
C GLU A 403 15.69 42.19 3.57
N GLY A 404 14.49 42.50 3.17
CA GLY A 404 13.86 43.84 3.22
C GLY A 404 12.73 43.88 4.23
#